data_97ea42df4f5e7641c50c76347fd084fa
#
_entry.id   97ea42df4f5e7641c50c76347fd084fa
#
_cell.length_a   1.000
_cell.length_b   1.000
_cell.length_c   1.000
_cell.angle_alpha   90.00
_cell.angle_beta   90.00
_cell.angle_gamma   90.00
#
_symmetry.space_group_name_H-M   'P 1'
#
loop_
_entity.id
_entity.type
_entity.pdbx_description
1 polymer ?
#
loop_
_entity_poly.entity_id
_entity_poly.type
_entity_poly.pdbx_seq_one_letter_code
_entity_poly.pdbx_strand_id
1 'polypeptide(L)'
;VYVSIEGIKDMHGISVADSGDVKIGALTKLVEVTESDILADFAALNCACSKVASPQIRNQATIGGNVLQETRCIYFNQSVSWRRINPCFKLGGDRCYQYKGSPKCVALFQSDVAPVMMSYGAEAVFVSKSGERKVPLASIYLDAGKKDKAKDEILSHLIIPKHKGKLVSAYT
;
A
#
# COMPACT_ATOMS: atom_id res chain seq x y z
N VAL A 1 11.82 -19.34 -3.66
CA VAL A 1 11.62 -19.54 -2.22
C VAL A 1 10.62 -18.50 -1.75
N TYR A 2 9.55 -18.92 -1.08
CA TYR A 2 8.61 -18.03 -0.38
C TYR A 2 8.94 -18.03 1.11
N VAL A 3 9.00 -16.84 1.70
CA VAL A 3 9.23 -16.66 3.14
C VAL A 3 8.00 -15.99 3.73
N SER A 4 7.34 -16.65 4.69
CA SER A 4 6.23 -16.05 5.42
C SER A 4 6.78 -15.05 6.45
N ILE A 5 6.20 -13.86 6.47
CA ILE A 5 6.48 -12.82 7.47
C ILE A 5 5.33 -12.67 8.48
N GLU A 6 4.28 -13.48 8.36
CA GLU A 6 3.07 -13.41 9.18
C GLU A 6 3.33 -13.58 10.68
N GLY A 7 4.38 -14.30 11.04
CA GLY A 7 4.77 -14.51 12.45
C GLY A 7 5.52 -13.34 13.10
N ILE A 8 5.80 -12.25 12.39
CA ILE A 8 6.53 -11.09 12.94
C ILE A 8 5.57 -10.19 13.71
N LYS A 9 5.53 -10.36 15.04
CA LYS A 9 4.56 -9.68 15.91
C LYS A 9 4.60 -8.16 15.81
N ASP A 10 5.78 -7.56 15.69
CA ASP A 10 5.97 -6.09 15.63
C ASP A 10 5.42 -5.44 14.36
N MET A 11 5.04 -6.26 13.38
CA MET A 11 4.41 -5.80 12.14
C MET A 11 2.87 -5.83 12.20
N HIS A 12 2.28 -6.21 13.31
CA HIS A 12 0.83 -6.25 13.53
C HIS A 12 0.37 -5.16 14.49
N GLY A 13 -0.92 -4.82 14.39
CA GLY A 13 -1.62 -3.99 15.35
C GLY A 13 -1.48 -2.48 15.10
N ILE A 14 -2.20 -1.75 15.93
CA ILE A 14 -2.33 -0.29 15.87
C ILE A 14 -2.01 0.25 17.26
N SER A 15 -1.16 1.25 17.34
CA SER A 15 -0.76 1.87 18.61
C SER A 15 -0.53 3.36 18.46
N VAL A 16 -0.63 4.09 19.57
CA VAL A 16 -0.29 5.52 19.64
C VAL A 16 1.07 5.63 20.32
N ALA A 17 2.01 6.30 19.67
CA ALA A 17 3.31 6.61 20.24
C ALA A 17 3.22 7.75 21.28
N ASP A 18 4.24 7.92 22.11
CA ASP A 18 4.32 9.02 23.09
C ASP A 18 4.24 10.41 22.45
N SER A 19 4.70 10.53 21.20
CA SER A 19 4.55 11.75 20.38
C SER A 19 3.09 12.07 20.02
N GLY A 20 2.20 11.08 20.13
CA GLY A 20 0.81 11.12 19.67
C GLY A 20 0.63 10.71 18.20
N ASP A 21 1.68 10.25 17.54
CA ASP A 21 1.62 9.67 16.21
C ASP A 21 0.96 8.29 16.27
N VAL A 22 0.21 7.92 15.24
CA VAL A 22 -0.42 6.61 15.14
C VAL A 22 0.44 5.68 14.30
N LYS A 23 0.92 4.60 14.89
CA LYS A 23 1.65 3.51 14.23
C LYS A 23 0.67 2.40 13.83
N ILE A 24 0.73 1.98 12.57
CA ILE A 24 -0.05 0.86 12.03
C ILE A 24 0.92 -0.16 11.44
N GLY A 25 1.00 -1.34 12.00
CA GLY A 25 1.83 -2.43 11.50
C GLY A 25 1.43 -2.84 10.08
N ALA A 26 2.40 -3.13 9.21
CA ALA A 26 2.14 -3.44 7.80
C ALA A 26 1.29 -4.71 7.60
N LEU A 27 1.31 -5.63 8.56
CA LEU A 27 0.51 -6.87 8.57
C LEU A 27 -0.86 -6.71 9.24
N THR A 28 -1.21 -5.53 9.73
CA THR A 28 -2.55 -5.23 10.27
C THR A 28 -3.58 -5.38 9.16
N LYS A 29 -4.63 -6.16 9.42
CA LYS A 29 -5.68 -6.44 8.44
C LYS A 29 -6.56 -5.22 8.21
N LEU A 30 -7.13 -5.09 7.01
CA LEU A 30 -8.00 -3.95 6.70
C LEU A 30 -9.25 -3.91 7.58
N VAL A 31 -9.77 -5.06 8.00
CA VAL A 31 -10.88 -5.13 8.95
C VAL A 31 -10.49 -4.57 10.31
N GLU A 32 -9.29 -4.89 10.82
CA GLU A 32 -8.79 -4.38 12.10
C GLU A 32 -8.62 -2.85 12.07
N VAL A 33 -8.25 -2.28 10.91
CA VAL A 33 -8.19 -0.82 10.72
C VAL A 33 -9.57 -0.19 10.86
N THR A 34 -10.61 -0.83 10.27
CA THR A 34 -11.98 -0.30 10.33
C THR A 34 -12.64 -0.42 11.70
N GLU A 35 -12.21 -1.36 12.52
CA GLU A 35 -12.77 -1.65 13.85
C GLU A 35 -11.99 -0.99 14.99
N SER A 36 -10.90 -0.28 14.69
CA SER A 36 -10.02 0.32 15.69
C SER A 36 -10.56 1.62 16.24
N ASP A 37 -10.77 1.68 17.56
CA ASP A 37 -11.11 2.91 18.26
C ASP A 37 -10.02 4.00 18.15
N ILE A 38 -8.75 3.59 18.07
CA ILE A 38 -7.61 4.50 17.87
C ILE A 38 -7.74 5.30 16.56
N LEU A 39 -8.37 4.69 15.55
CA LEU A 39 -8.56 5.28 14.23
C LEU A 39 -9.95 5.88 14.02
N ALA A 40 -10.78 6.01 15.07
CA ALA A 40 -12.15 6.53 14.96
C ALA A 40 -12.21 7.93 14.33
N ASP A 41 -11.25 8.79 14.62
CA ASP A 41 -11.16 10.15 14.07
C ASP A 41 -10.69 10.19 12.60
N PHE A 42 -10.16 9.09 12.06
CA PHE A 42 -9.68 8.98 10.69
C PHE A 42 -10.76 8.44 9.75
N ALA A 43 -11.89 9.14 9.68
CA ALA A 43 -13.10 8.68 8.97
C ALA A 43 -12.87 8.30 7.50
N ALA A 44 -12.03 9.06 6.77
CA ALA A 44 -11.70 8.71 5.38
C ALA A 44 -10.91 7.41 5.27
N LEU A 45 -10.00 7.12 6.22
CA LEU A 45 -9.24 5.87 6.24
C LEU A 45 -10.16 4.67 6.50
N ASN A 46 -11.03 4.79 7.51
CA ASN A 46 -12.01 3.75 7.83
C ASN A 46 -12.94 3.49 6.63
N CYS A 47 -13.43 4.55 6.00
CA CYS A 47 -14.27 4.43 4.81
C CYS A 47 -13.53 3.78 3.64
N ALA A 48 -12.30 4.21 3.33
CA ALA A 48 -11.49 3.63 2.27
C ALA A 48 -11.24 2.13 2.52
N CYS A 49 -10.82 1.75 3.72
CA CYS A 49 -10.59 0.35 4.09
C CYS A 49 -11.87 -0.48 3.97
N SER A 50 -13.03 0.06 4.37
CA SER A 50 -14.31 -0.65 4.30
C SER A 50 -14.82 -0.89 2.89
N LYS A 51 -14.38 -0.09 1.91
CA LYS A 51 -14.75 -0.21 0.49
C LYS A 51 -13.80 -1.12 -0.31
N VAL A 52 -12.65 -1.53 0.24
CA VAL A 52 -11.74 -2.44 -0.45
C VAL A 52 -12.40 -3.81 -0.67
N ALA A 53 -12.53 -4.21 -1.94
CA ALA A 53 -12.97 -5.55 -2.36
C ALA A 53 -14.21 -6.09 -1.58
N SER A 54 -14.13 -7.32 -1.04
CA SER A 54 -15.19 -7.97 -0.25
C SER A 54 -14.80 -8.10 1.23
N PRO A 55 -15.77 -8.33 2.15
CA PRO A 55 -15.47 -8.59 3.55
C PRO A 55 -14.46 -9.72 3.76
N GLN A 56 -14.59 -10.82 2.99
CA GLN A 56 -13.67 -11.96 3.06
C GLN A 56 -12.23 -11.57 2.71
N ILE A 57 -12.07 -10.70 1.69
CA ILE A 57 -10.75 -10.20 1.31
C ILE A 57 -10.21 -9.27 2.39
N ARG A 58 -11.01 -8.37 2.97
CA ARG A 58 -10.58 -7.47 4.04
C ARG A 58 -10.13 -8.18 5.32
N ASN A 59 -10.70 -9.36 5.59
CA ASN A 59 -10.29 -10.24 6.70
C ASN A 59 -8.90 -10.88 6.49
N GLN A 60 -8.35 -10.84 5.27
CA GLN A 60 -7.05 -11.40 4.95
C GLN A 60 -6.05 -10.34 4.46
N ALA A 61 -6.53 -9.35 3.71
CA ALA A 61 -5.70 -8.29 3.15
C ALA A 61 -5.14 -7.40 4.26
N THR A 62 -3.86 -7.08 4.16
CA THR A 62 -3.17 -6.20 5.10
C THR A 62 -3.02 -4.79 4.54
N ILE A 63 -2.87 -3.80 5.43
CA ILE A 63 -2.67 -2.41 5.02
C ILE A 63 -1.38 -2.24 4.21
N GLY A 64 -0.29 -2.89 4.61
CA GLY A 64 0.98 -2.88 3.87
C GLY A 64 0.86 -3.52 2.49
N GLY A 65 0.12 -4.63 2.38
CA GLY A 65 -0.18 -5.29 1.11
C GLY A 65 -1.00 -4.40 0.18
N ASN A 66 -1.98 -3.66 0.70
CA ASN A 66 -2.77 -2.70 -0.07
C ASN A 66 -1.91 -1.52 -0.55
N VAL A 67 -1.10 -0.94 0.32
CA VAL A 67 -0.21 0.19 0.01
C VAL A 67 0.88 -0.20 -0.99
N LEU A 68 1.44 -1.40 -0.89
CA LEU A 68 2.50 -1.89 -1.79
C LEU A 68 1.99 -2.68 -2.99
N GLN A 69 0.67 -2.79 -3.19
CA GLN A 69 0.13 -3.57 -4.31
C GLN A 69 0.68 -3.12 -5.66
N GLU A 70 0.80 -4.07 -6.58
CA GLU A 70 1.23 -3.79 -7.94
C GLU A 70 0.14 -3.08 -8.75
N THR A 71 0.56 -2.25 -9.70
CA THR A 71 -0.35 -1.66 -10.68
C THR A 71 -1.05 -2.75 -11.48
N ARG A 72 -2.33 -2.55 -11.81
CA ARG A 72 -3.16 -3.52 -12.52
C ARG A 72 -3.37 -3.13 -13.97
N CYS A 73 -3.27 -4.12 -14.85
CA CYS A 73 -3.55 -3.98 -16.27
C CYS A 73 -3.93 -5.35 -16.83
N ILE A 74 -4.96 -5.40 -17.67
CA ILE A 74 -5.45 -6.65 -18.27
C ILE A 74 -4.36 -7.40 -19.04
N TYR A 75 -3.42 -6.70 -19.67
CA TYR A 75 -2.31 -7.30 -20.40
C TYR A 75 -1.20 -7.82 -19.48
N PHE A 76 -0.98 -7.20 -18.34
CA PHE A 76 0.01 -7.63 -17.37
C PHE A 76 -0.50 -8.77 -16.48
N ASN A 77 -1.76 -8.69 -16.04
CA ASN A 77 -2.35 -9.62 -15.08
C ASN A 77 -2.85 -10.93 -15.68
N GLN A 78 -2.70 -11.14 -17.00
CA GLN A 78 -3.02 -12.43 -17.61
C GLN A 78 -2.09 -13.52 -17.09
N SER A 79 -2.65 -14.72 -16.81
CA SER A 79 -1.83 -15.87 -16.48
C SER A 79 -0.90 -16.22 -17.64
N VAL A 80 0.25 -16.80 -17.33
CA VAL A 80 1.26 -17.19 -18.36
C VAL A 80 0.66 -18.10 -19.41
N SER A 81 -0.19 -19.06 -19.01
CA SER A 81 -0.85 -20.02 -19.90
C SER A 81 -1.83 -19.36 -20.90
N TRP A 82 -2.40 -18.22 -20.56
CA TRP A 82 -3.35 -17.50 -21.41
C TRP A 82 -2.77 -16.28 -22.09
N ARG A 83 -1.51 -15.94 -21.78
CA ARG A 83 -0.84 -14.78 -22.36
C ARG A 83 -0.53 -15.02 -23.83
N ARG A 84 -1.29 -14.36 -24.70
CA ARG A 84 -1.17 -14.48 -26.17
C ARG A 84 -0.42 -13.31 -26.80
N ILE A 85 0.17 -12.43 -26.00
CA ILE A 85 0.86 -11.23 -26.47
C ILE A 85 2.33 -11.28 -26.11
N ASN A 86 3.15 -10.59 -26.88
CA ASN A 86 4.55 -10.37 -26.54
C ASN A 86 4.66 -9.59 -25.22
N PRO A 87 5.78 -9.70 -24.50
CA PRO A 87 5.98 -8.95 -23.26
C PRO A 87 5.76 -7.44 -23.43
N CYS A 88 4.99 -6.83 -22.53
CA CYS A 88 4.85 -5.37 -22.44
C CYS A 88 5.99 -4.78 -21.60
N PHE A 89 6.09 -3.43 -21.50
CA PHE A 89 7.10 -2.76 -20.67
C PHE A 89 7.23 -3.35 -19.25
N LYS A 90 6.12 -3.67 -18.61
CA LYS A 90 6.12 -4.22 -17.25
C LYS A 90 6.64 -5.65 -17.17
N LEU A 91 6.69 -6.35 -18.28
CA LEU A 91 7.21 -7.72 -18.44
C LEU A 91 8.57 -7.75 -19.14
N GLY A 92 9.23 -6.59 -19.26
CA GLY A 92 10.55 -6.50 -19.90
C GLY A 92 10.50 -6.34 -21.43
N GLY A 93 9.31 -6.08 -22.01
CA GLY A 93 9.15 -5.78 -23.44
C GLY A 93 9.33 -4.30 -23.77
N ASP A 94 9.01 -3.93 -24.99
CA ASP A 94 9.30 -2.65 -25.61
C ASP A 94 8.08 -1.78 -25.90
N ARG A 95 6.87 -2.20 -25.49
CA ARG A 95 5.61 -1.51 -25.85
C ARG A 95 4.55 -1.62 -24.77
N CYS A 96 3.58 -0.70 -24.86
CA CYS A 96 2.36 -0.76 -24.09
C CYS A 96 1.20 -1.22 -25.00
N TYR A 97 0.43 -2.22 -24.55
CA TYR A 97 -0.76 -2.67 -25.28
C TYR A 97 -2.03 -1.92 -24.87
N GLN A 98 -2.03 -1.32 -23.67
CA GLN A 98 -3.13 -0.48 -23.20
C GLN A 98 -3.21 0.85 -23.94
N TYR A 99 -2.05 1.43 -24.25
CA TYR A 99 -1.96 2.71 -24.97
C TYR A 99 -0.89 2.63 -26.05
N LYS A 100 -1.34 2.52 -27.30
CA LYS A 100 -0.47 2.39 -28.48
C LYS A 100 0.41 3.65 -28.64
N GLY A 101 1.71 3.44 -28.81
CA GLY A 101 2.68 4.52 -28.96
C GLY A 101 3.13 5.17 -27.64
N SER A 102 2.65 4.71 -26.50
CA SER A 102 3.19 5.18 -25.22
C SER A 102 4.66 4.83 -25.08
N PRO A 103 5.52 5.76 -24.59
CA PRO A 103 6.93 5.50 -24.36
C PRO A 103 7.18 4.72 -23.05
N LYS A 104 6.15 4.52 -22.21
CA LYS A 104 6.24 3.84 -20.91
C LYS A 104 4.95 3.12 -20.53
N CYS A 105 5.02 2.35 -19.45
CA CYS A 105 3.84 1.71 -18.87
C CYS A 105 2.85 2.76 -18.34
N VAL A 106 1.55 2.57 -18.63
CA VAL A 106 0.45 3.42 -18.15
C VAL A 106 -0.50 2.69 -17.19
N ALA A 107 -0.06 1.55 -16.64
CA ALA A 107 -0.87 0.78 -15.71
C ALA A 107 -1.19 1.61 -14.45
N LEU A 108 -2.46 1.57 -14.04
CA LEU A 108 -2.94 2.35 -12.90
C LEU A 108 -2.61 1.68 -11.56
N PHE A 109 -2.29 2.50 -10.59
CA PHE A 109 -2.21 2.11 -9.19
C PHE A 109 -3.63 2.10 -8.60
N GLN A 110 -3.99 1.05 -7.89
CA GLN A 110 -5.38 0.80 -7.47
C GLN A 110 -5.51 0.61 -5.95
N SER A 111 -4.67 1.25 -5.15
CA SER A 111 -4.86 1.29 -3.71
C SER A 111 -5.87 2.37 -3.34
N ASP A 112 -6.95 2.00 -2.67
CA ASP A 112 -7.89 2.94 -2.06
C ASP A 112 -7.30 3.59 -0.81
N VAL A 113 -6.46 2.85 -0.10
CA VAL A 113 -5.89 3.26 1.18
C VAL A 113 -4.75 4.25 1.02
N ALA A 114 -3.85 4.06 0.03
CA ALA A 114 -2.65 4.87 -0.11
C ALA A 114 -2.93 6.37 -0.31
N PRO A 115 -3.86 6.81 -1.19
CA PRO A 115 -4.17 8.23 -1.35
C PRO A 115 -4.66 8.87 -0.04
N VAL A 116 -5.49 8.16 0.72
CA VAL A 116 -6.00 8.62 2.00
C VAL A 116 -4.87 8.75 3.03
N MET A 117 -4.01 7.74 3.13
CA MET A 117 -2.84 7.79 4.01
C MET A 117 -1.90 8.96 3.66
N MET A 118 -1.71 9.22 2.34
CA MET A 118 -0.92 10.38 1.88
C MET A 118 -1.56 11.70 2.30
N SER A 119 -2.88 11.83 2.24
CA SER A 119 -3.59 13.05 2.65
C SER A 119 -3.43 13.35 4.14
N TYR A 120 -3.20 12.32 4.95
CA TYR A 120 -2.85 12.45 6.37
C TYR A 120 -1.35 12.68 6.61
N GLY A 121 -0.55 12.84 5.55
CA GLY A 121 0.90 13.01 5.67
C GLY A 121 1.62 11.75 6.18
N ALA A 122 1.05 10.58 5.94
CA ALA A 122 1.61 9.33 6.44
C ALA A 122 3.03 9.07 5.92
N GLU A 123 3.82 8.40 6.76
CA GLU A 123 5.17 7.96 6.48
C GLU A 123 5.23 6.43 6.43
N ALA A 124 6.08 5.90 5.57
CA ALA A 124 6.38 4.48 5.47
C ALA A 124 7.72 4.17 6.12
N VAL A 125 7.76 3.13 6.93
CA VAL A 125 8.98 2.66 7.59
C VAL A 125 9.38 1.32 7.01
N PHE A 126 10.52 1.31 6.33
CA PHE A 126 11.13 0.11 5.77
C PHE A 126 12.27 -0.37 6.66
N VAL A 127 12.40 -1.69 6.76
CA VAL A 127 13.47 -2.34 7.51
C VAL A 127 14.25 -3.24 6.57
N SER A 128 15.58 -3.20 6.69
CA SER A 128 16.51 -4.06 5.95
C SER A 128 17.66 -4.50 6.86
N LYS A 129 18.62 -5.23 6.32
CA LYS A 129 19.87 -5.55 7.04
C LYS A 129 20.69 -4.30 7.39
N SER A 130 20.53 -3.22 6.62
CA SER A 130 21.24 -1.95 6.84
C SER A 130 20.61 -1.09 7.92
N GLY A 131 19.45 -1.46 8.43
CA GLY A 131 18.69 -0.71 9.43
C GLY A 131 17.32 -0.30 8.96
N GLU A 132 16.79 0.74 9.59
CA GLU A 132 15.47 1.30 9.35
C GLU A 132 15.56 2.56 8.49
N ARG A 133 14.62 2.71 7.54
CA ARG A 133 14.46 3.88 6.69
C ARG A 133 13.03 4.37 6.75
N LYS A 134 12.85 5.62 7.19
CA LYS A 134 11.57 6.31 7.28
C LYS A 134 11.46 7.34 6.16
N VAL A 135 10.36 7.30 5.40
CA VAL A 135 10.13 8.20 4.25
C VAL A 135 8.65 8.59 4.15
N PRO A 136 8.32 9.78 3.63
CA PRO A 136 6.95 10.13 3.30
C PRO A 136 6.32 9.08 2.38
N LEU A 137 5.10 8.63 2.67
CA LEU A 137 4.43 7.61 1.87
C LEU A 137 4.31 8.01 0.39
N ALA A 138 4.07 9.29 0.11
CA ALA A 138 3.97 9.81 -1.25
C ALA A 138 5.27 9.61 -2.06
N SER A 139 6.43 9.65 -1.43
CA SER A 139 7.73 9.56 -2.12
C SER A 139 8.06 8.15 -2.60
N ILE A 140 7.38 7.13 -2.10
CA ILE A 140 7.66 5.75 -2.54
C ILE A 140 7.11 5.42 -3.94
N TYR A 141 6.19 6.21 -4.46
CA TYR A 141 5.57 5.96 -5.77
C TYR A 141 6.24 6.82 -6.84
N LEU A 142 7.20 6.24 -7.56
CA LEU A 142 8.02 6.94 -8.56
C LEU A 142 7.37 7.04 -9.94
N ASP A 143 6.75 5.95 -10.41
CA ASP A 143 6.07 5.85 -11.72
C ASP A 143 5.18 4.60 -11.74
N ALA A 144 4.50 4.35 -12.87
CA ALA A 144 3.66 3.19 -13.08
C ALA A 144 4.42 1.87 -12.80
N GLY A 145 4.11 1.23 -11.67
CA GLY A 145 4.77 0.01 -11.22
C GLY A 145 6.18 0.18 -10.67
N LYS A 146 6.66 1.40 -10.49
CA LYS A 146 7.97 1.67 -9.89
C LYS A 146 7.80 2.28 -8.50
N LYS A 147 8.41 1.65 -7.52
CA LYS A 147 8.43 2.10 -6.14
C LYS A 147 9.87 2.32 -5.67
N ASP A 148 10.08 3.34 -4.82
CA ASP A 148 11.33 3.56 -4.10
C ASP A 148 11.42 2.59 -2.92
N LYS A 149 11.70 1.33 -3.23
CA LYS A 149 11.91 0.24 -2.29
C LYS A 149 13.01 -0.68 -2.77
N ALA A 150 14.07 -0.84 -1.99
CA ALA A 150 15.12 -1.79 -2.29
C ALA A 150 14.62 -3.25 -2.21
N LYS A 151 15.34 -4.17 -2.85
CA LYS A 151 14.94 -5.59 -2.91
C LYS A 151 14.95 -6.27 -1.54
N ASP A 152 15.82 -5.83 -0.65
CA ASP A 152 16.02 -6.34 0.71
C ASP A 152 15.24 -5.57 1.77
N GLU A 153 14.49 -4.53 1.39
CA GLU A 153 13.61 -3.79 2.29
C GLU A 153 12.25 -4.46 2.45
N ILE A 154 11.73 -4.45 3.67
CA ILE A 154 10.38 -4.88 4.03
C ILE A 154 9.67 -3.68 4.66
N LEU A 155 8.45 -3.36 4.22
CA LEU A 155 7.61 -2.38 4.89
C LEU A 155 7.20 -2.95 6.25
N SER A 156 7.69 -2.35 7.31
CA SER A 156 7.43 -2.76 8.69
C SER A 156 6.11 -2.18 9.21
N HIS A 157 5.93 -0.87 9.07
CA HIS A 157 4.75 -0.16 9.54
C HIS A 157 4.56 1.17 8.81
N LEU A 158 3.38 1.74 8.97
CA LEU A 158 3.02 3.08 8.56
C LEU A 158 2.85 3.97 9.79
N ILE A 159 3.18 5.24 9.69
CA ILE A 159 3.00 6.22 10.74
C ILE A 159 2.10 7.34 10.21
N ILE A 160 1.02 7.63 10.91
CA ILE A 160 0.24 8.84 10.68
C ILE A 160 0.68 9.87 11.73
N PRO A 161 1.26 11.01 11.33
CA PRO A 161 1.68 12.05 12.27
C PRO A 161 0.48 12.58 13.06
N LYS A 162 0.74 12.97 14.30
CA LYS A 162 -0.25 13.65 15.13
C LYS A 162 -0.75 14.91 14.46
N HIS A 163 -2.06 15.02 14.30
CA HIS A 163 -2.70 16.22 13.77
C HIS A 163 -2.98 17.24 14.86
N LYS A 164 -2.80 18.53 14.54
CA LYS A 164 -3.21 19.64 15.38
C LYS A 164 -4.65 20.04 14.99
N GLY A 165 -5.58 19.96 15.96
CA GLY A 165 -6.97 20.35 15.76
C GLY A 165 -7.89 19.19 15.33
N LYS A 166 -9.14 19.55 14.95
CA LYS A 166 -10.17 18.59 14.57
C LYS A 166 -9.89 18.07 13.15
N LEU A 167 -9.79 16.75 13.00
CA LEU A 167 -9.77 16.10 11.69
C LEU A 167 -11.17 16.13 11.07
N VAL A 168 -11.25 16.63 9.85
CA VAL A 168 -12.44 16.52 9.00
C VAL A 168 -11.99 15.88 7.69
N SER A 169 -12.49 14.69 7.42
CA SER A 169 -12.10 13.94 6.24
C SER A 169 -13.26 13.13 5.69
N ALA A 170 -13.29 12.95 4.39
CA ALA A 170 -14.26 12.12 3.69
C ALA A 170 -13.58 11.32 2.57
N TYR A 171 -14.15 10.17 2.25
CA TYR A 171 -13.78 9.34 1.10
C TYR A 171 -15.06 9.02 0.32
N THR A 172 -15.07 9.34 -0.98
CA THR A 172 -16.22 9.19 -1.89
C THR A 172 -15.97 8.14 -2.96
#